data_ce884730d51fdc32cc0eb70f64f628ba
#
_entry.id   ce884730d51fdc32cc0eb70f64f628ba
#
_cell.length_a   1.000
_cell.length_b   1.000
_cell.length_c   1.000
_cell.angle_alpha   90.00
_cell.angle_beta   90.00
_cell.angle_gamma   90.00
#
_symmetry.space_group_name_H-M   'P 1'
#
loop_
_entity.id
_entity.type
_entity.pdbx_description
1 polymer ?
#
loop_
_entity_poly.entity_id
_entity_poly.type
_entity_poly.pdbx_seq_one_letter_code
_entity_poly.pdbx_strand_id
1 'polypeptide(L)'
;DIPEAAKCIVDGAAFDNNVLCIAEKEVFAFSNIADRLMSEMERAGAFRISGEEIDKVLRTTLINKDGRYVINRKYVGRAAAVILRDAGVRFTGDPRLVLAEVDRDHPFVTTEMLMPVLAVVRVRDIDEAVEEAFRAERGCKHSAMIHSSNVHNMSKAARKLNTTIFVKNSSSFSGLGFDGEGYTTMT
;
A
#
# COMPACT_ATOMS: atom_id res chain seq x y z
N ASP A 1 16.00 3.09 7.21
CA ASP A 1 16.35 4.01 6.12
C ASP A 1 15.08 4.36 5.34
N ILE A 2 14.67 5.67 5.33
CA ILE A 2 13.40 6.07 4.69
C ILE A 2 13.48 5.96 3.17
N PRO A 3 14.52 6.42 2.47
CA PRO A 3 14.64 6.23 1.03
C PRO A 3 14.54 4.78 0.58
N GLU A 4 15.20 3.87 1.28
CA GLU A 4 15.14 2.44 0.96
C GLU A 4 13.75 1.86 1.21
N ALA A 5 13.13 2.21 2.34
CA ALA A 5 11.74 1.80 2.64
C ALA A 5 10.77 2.29 1.56
N ALA A 6 10.89 3.57 1.14
CA ALA A 6 10.05 4.14 0.09
C ALA A 6 10.21 3.40 -1.24
N LYS A 7 11.46 3.10 -1.62
CA LYS A 7 11.75 2.34 -2.83
C LYS A 7 11.14 0.95 -2.77
N CYS A 8 11.35 0.21 -1.68
CA CYS A 8 10.79 -1.13 -1.51
C CYS A 8 9.25 -1.13 -1.56
N ILE A 9 8.60 -0.16 -0.91
CA ILE A 9 7.14 -0.03 -0.92
C ILE A 9 6.63 0.25 -2.35
N VAL A 10 7.24 1.19 -3.07
CA VAL A 10 6.82 1.51 -4.44
C VAL A 10 7.08 0.33 -5.38
N ASP A 11 8.23 -0.34 -5.26
CA ASP A 11 8.56 -1.50 -6.08
C ASP A 11 7.56 -2.64 -5.86
N GLY A 12 7.22 -2.95 -4.62
CA GLY A 12 6.23 -3.98 -4.29
C GLY A 12 4.81 -3.60 -4.71
N ALA A 13 4.38 -2.39 -4.37
CA ALA A 13 3.02 -1.91 -4.69
C ALA A 13 2.78 -1.70 -6.20
N ALA A 14 3.84 -1.43 -6.98
CA ALA A 14 3.74 -1.27 -8.43
C ALA A 14 4.00 -2.57 -9.20
N PHE A 15 4.51 -3.60 -8.56
CA PHE A 15 4.84 -4.86 -9.22
C PHE A 15 3.59 -5.48 -9.87
N ASP A 16 3.71 -5.80 -11.16
CA ASP A 16 2.62 -6.31 -11.99
C ASP A 16 1.31 -5.53 -11.83
N ASN A 17 1.40 -4.20 -11.74
CA ASN A 17 0.28 -3.30 -11.49
C ASN A 17 -0.57 -3.69 -10.25
N ASN A 18 0.07 -4.20 -9.20
CA ASN A 18 -0.56 -4.60 -7.95
C ASN A 18 -1.63 -5.72 -8.09
N VAL A 19 -1.48 -6.60 -9.06
CA VAL A 19 -2.41 -7.74 -9.22
C VAL A 19 -2.13 -8.84 -8.20
N LEU A 20 -0.89 -8.95 -7.75
CA LEU A 20 -0.52 -9.97 -6.77
C LEU A 20 -1.16 -9.68 -5.41
N CYS A 21 -1.84 -10.67 -4.86
CA CYS A 21 -2.54 -10.56 -3.57
C CYS A 21 -1.63 -10.28 -2.36
N ILE A 22 -0.30 -10.44 -2.51
CA ILE A 22 0.69 -10.10 -1.48
C ILE A 22 1.20 -8.67 -1.56
N ALA A 23 0.89 -7.93 -2.65
CA ALA A 23 1.39 -6.57 -2.86
C ALA A 23 0.92 -5.61 -1.76
N GLU A 24 1.73 -4.58 -1.51
CA GLU A 24 1.37 -3.51 -0.57
C GLU A 24 0.06 -2.84 -1.02
N LYS A 25 -0.91 -2.76 -0.12
CA LYS A 25 -2.21 -2.15 -0.35
C LYS A 25 -2.37 -0.85 0.43
N GLU A 26 -1.85 -0.80 1.65
CA GLU A 26 -1.82 0.39 2.50
C GLU A 26 -0.52 0.48 3.29
N VAL A 27 -0.19 1.70 3.69
CA VAL A 27 0.98 2.01 4.52
C VAL A 27 0.55 2.78 5.76
N PHE A 28 0.86 2.25 6.93
CA PHE A 28 0.72 2.95 8.21
C PHE A 28 2.05 3.60 8.57
N ALA A 29 2.17 4.90 8.31
CA ALA A 29 3.39 5.67 8.50
C ALA A 29 3.32 6.54 9.77
N PHE A 30 4.38 6.53 10.57
CA PHE A 30 4.46 7.45 11.71
C PHE A 30 4.41 8.89 11.23
N SER A 31 3.58 9.72 11.90
CA SER A 31 3.30 11.10 11.50
C SER A 31 4.57 11.94 11.32
N ASN A 32 5.60 11.71 12.12
CA ASN A 32 6.86 12.45 12.06
C ASN A 32 7.75 12.11 10.86
N ILE A 33 7.47 11.02 10.15
CA ILE A 33 8.23 10.60 8.95
C ILE A 33 7.38 10.53 7.68
N ALA A 34 6.04 10.62 7.81
CA ALA A 34 5.12 10.38 6.70
C ALA A 34 5.36 11.30 5.50
N ASP A 35 5.59 12.60 5.72
CA ASP A 35 5.86 13.53 4.62
C ASP A 35 7.15 13.19 3.88
N ARG A 36 8.21 12.86 4.62
CA ARG A 36 9.47 12.45 4.02
C ARG A 36 9.33 11.12 3.29
N LEU A 37 8.62 10.16 3.86
CA LEU A 37 8.36 8.87 3.23
C LEU A 37 7.63 9.04 1.89
N MET A 38 6.54 9.81 1.87
CA MET A 38 5.78 10.07 0.66
C MET A 38 6.62 10.80 -0.40
N SER A 39 7.44 11.78 0.00
CA SER A 39 8.35 12.47 -0.93
C SER A 39 9.39 11.52 -1.55
N GLU A 40 9.92 10.56 -0.79
CA GLU A 40 10.82 9.54 -1.32
C GLU A 40 10.08 8.53 -2.21
N MET A 41 8.83 8.21 -1.90
CA MET A 41 7.99 7.38 -2.77
C MET A 41 7.69 8.07 -4.12
N GLU A 42 7.48 9.38 -4.13
CA GLU A 42 7.36 10.18 -5.36
C GLU A 42 8.66 10.11 -6.19
N ARG A 43 9.83 10.20 -5.56
CA ARG A 43 11.12 10.00 -6.23
C ARG A 43 11.30 8.59 -6.80
N ALA A 44 10.71 7.59 -6.15
CA ALA A 44 10.69 6.20 -6.63
C ALA A 44 9.67 5.95 -7.75
N GLY A 45 8.90 6.95 -8.17
CA GLY A 45 7.97 6.90 -9.30
C GLY A 45 6.48 6.84 -8.92
N ALA A 46 6.13 7.06 -7.66
CA ALA A 46 4.74 7.24 -7.27
C ALA A 46 4.25 8.64 -7.69
N PHE A 47 2.97 8.73 -8.03
CA PHE A 47 2.27 10.01 -8.28
C PHE A 47 1.30 10.29 -7.15
N ARG A 48 1.57 11.32 -6.36
CA ARG A 48 0.74 11.70 -5.23
C ARG A 48 -0.46 12.51 -5.69
N ILE A 49 -1.65 12.06 -5.30
CA ILE A 49 -2.93 12.76 -5.48
C ILE A 49 -3.41 13.37 -4.18
N SER A 50 -4.17 14.45 -4.26
CA SER A 50 -4.69 15.16 -3.08
C SER A 50 -6.06 15.79 -3.34
N GLY A 51 -6.78 16.13 -2.26
CA GLY A 51 -8.06 16.85 -2.35
C GLY A 51 -9.04 16.14 -3.30
N GLU A 52 -9.63 16.88 -4.23
CA GLU A 52 -10.62 16.37 -5.19
C GLU A 52 -10.10 15.24 -6.11
N GLU A 53 -8.78 15.12 -6.28
CA GLU A 53 -8.21 14.05 -7.10
C GLU A 53 -8.40 12.68 -6.45
N ILE A 54 -8.36 12.62 -5.12
CA ILE A 54 -8.66 11.40 -4.36
C ILE A 54 -10.09 10.93 -4.67
N ASP A 55 -11.07 11.84 -4.64
CA ASP A 55 -12.45 11.53 -4.95
C ASP A 55 -12.65 11.10 -6.41
N LYS A 56 -11.92 11.71 -7.34
CA LYS A 56 -11.98 11.32 -8.76
C LYS A 56 -11.45 9.91 -8.96
N VAL A 57 -10.30 9.58 -8.38
CA VAL A 57 -9.72 8.23 -8.44
C VAL A 57 -10.63 7.23 -7.72
N LEU A 58 -11.18 7.58 -6.56
CA LEU A 58 -12.13 6.73 -5.82
C LEU A 58 -13.33 6.33 -6.68
N ARG A 59 -14.02 7.32 -7.28
CA ARG A 59 -15.19 7.07 -8.14
C ARG A 59 -14.87 6.28 -9.41
N THR A 60 -13.63 6.36 -9.88
CA THR A 60 -13.16 5.61 -11.04
C THR A 60 -12.88 4.17 -10.69
N THR A 61 -12.17 3.93 -9.58
CA THR A 61 -11.62 2.63 -9.22
C THR A 61 -12.55 1.77 -8.38
N LEU A 62 -13.47 2.39 -7.65
CA LEU A 62 -14.44 1.69 -6.80
C LEU A 62 -15.89 2.06 -7.19
N ILE A 63 -16.77 1.10 -7.01
CA ILE A 63 -18.22 1.24 -7.22
C ILE A 63 -18.89 1.20 -5.85
N ASN A 64 -19.65 2.22 -5.52
CA ASN A 64 -20.48 2.21 -4.31
C ASN A 64 -21.77 1.40 -4.59
N LYS A 65 -21.97 0.32 -3.83
CA LYS A 65 -23.18 -0.50 -3.83
C LYS A 65 -23.83 -0.40 -2.46
N ASP A 66 -24.81 0.44 -2.33
CA ASP A 66 -25.60 0.61 -1.10
C ASP A 66 -24.73 0.89 0.16
N GLY A 67 -23.76 1.79 0.02
CA GLY A 67 -22.84 2.16 1.09
C GLY A 67 -21.58 1.26 1.23
N ARG A 68 -21.52 0.16 0.47
CA ARG A 68 -20.34 -0.70 0.43
C ARG A 68 -19.56 -0.46 -0.87
N TYR A 69 -18.27 -0.17 -0.74
CA TYR A 69 -17.39 -0.07 -1.89
C TYR A 69 -16.92 -1.45 -2.36
N VAL A 70 -16.97 -1.66 -3.67
CA VAL A 70 -16.45 -2.84 -4.34
C VAL A 70 -15.56 -2.42 -5.50
N ILE A 71 -14.58 -3.26 -5.83
CA ILE A 71 -13.63 -2.99 -6.91
C ILE A 71 -14.32 -2.85 -8.26
N ASN A 72 -13.94 -1.83 -9.02
CA ASN A 72 -14.27 -1.72 -10.43
C ASN A 72 -13.32 -2.61 -11.24
N ARG A 73 -13.78 -3.76 -11.65
CA ARG A 73 -12.99 -4.79 -12.35
C ARG A 73 -12.32 -4.29 -13.63
N LYS A 74 -12.80 -3.19 -14.21
CA LYS A 74 -12.18 -2.56 -15.39
C LYS A 74 -10.72 -2.16 -15.13
N TYR A 75 -10.39 -1.83 -13.87
CA TYR A 75 -9.09 -1.28 -13.50
C TYR A 75 -8.16 -2.28 -12.81
N VAL A 76 -8.61 -3.51 -12.57
CA VAL A 76 -7.75 -4.57 -12.03
C VAL A 76 -6.55 -4.79 -12.96
N GLY A 77 -5.34 -4.68 -12.42
CA GLY A 77 -4.09 -4.83 -13.15
C GLY A 77 -3.79 -3.76 -14.21
N ARG A 78 -4.53 -2.66 -14.21
CA ARG A 78 -4.26 -1.54 -15.13
C ARG A 78 -3.18 -0.62 -14.56
N ALA A 79 -2.33 -0.11 -15.45
CA ALA A 79 -1.28 0.83 -15.08
C ALA A 79 -1.84 2.11 -14.43
N ALA A 80 -1.09 2.70 -13.50
CA ALA A 80 -1.45 3.93 -12.80
C ALA A 80 -1.81 5.07 -13.75
N ALA A 81 -1.08 5.23 -14.86
CA ALA A 81 -1.35 6.23 -15.88
C ALA A 81 -2.75 6.07 -16.52
N VAL A 82 -3.25 4.83 -16.68
CA VAL A 82 -4.60 4.58 -17.21
C VAL A 82 -5.65 5.01 -16.19
N ILE A 83 -5.45 4.68 -14.92
CA ILE A 83 -6.34 5.07 -13.82
C ILE A 83 -6.43 6.59 -13.70
N LEU A 84 -5.30 7.28 -13.66
CA LEU A 84 -5.24 8.74 -13.56
C LEU A 84 -5.93 9.44 -14.74
N ARG A 85 -5.65 8.99 -15.96
CA ARG A 85 -6.28 9.53 -17.18
C ARG A 85 -7.80 9.36 -17.16
N ASP A 86 -8.28 8.16 -16.87
CA ASP A 86 -9.70 7.84 -16.84
C ASP A 86 -10.42 8.57 -15.68
N ALA A 87 -9.71 8.88 -14.60
CA ALA A 87 -10.19 9.71 -13.50
C ALA A 87 -10.17 11.23 -13.81
N GLY A 88 -9.61 11.64 -14.95
CA GLY A 88 -9.48 13.06 -15.29
C GLY A 88 -8.48 13.81 -14.42
N VAL A 89 -7.48 13.11 -13.88
CA VAL A 89 -6.35 13.70 -13.16
C VAL A 89 -5.22 14.00 -14.14
N ARG A 90 -4.70 15.23 -14.11
CA ARG A 90 -3.57 15.62 -14.94
C ARG A 90 -2.27 15.17 -14.29
N PHE A 91 -1.42 14.50 -15.05
CA PHE A 91 -0.11 14.04 -14.60
C PHE A 91 0.93 14.19 -15.72
N THR A 92 2.19 14.05 -15.36
CA THR A 92 3.32 14.04 -16.29
C THR A 92 4.17 12.79 -16.07
N GLY A 93 4.90 12.38 -17.09
CA GLY A 93 5.74 11.18 -17.02
C GLY A 93 4.95 9.88 -17.08
N ASP A 94 5.54 8.81 -16.52
CA ASP A 94 4.95 7.48 -16.46
C ASP A 94 4.86 7.03 -14.98
N PRO A 95 3.78 7.40 -14.29
CA PRO A 95 3.61 7.05 -12.89
C PRO A 95 3.46 5.52 -12.72
N ARG A 96 4.27 4.97 -11.82
CA ARG A 96 4.24 3.55 -11.48
C ARG A 96 3.11 3.20 -10.52
N LEU A 97 2.75 4.16 -9.65
CA LEU A 97 1.84 3.99 -8.53
C LEU A 97 1.08 5.30 -8.26
N VAL A 98 -0.21 5.22 -7.97
CA VAL A 98 -0.99 6.34 -7.42
C VAL A 98 -0.89 6.29 -5.90
N LEU A 99 -0.47 7.39 -5.28
CA LEU A 99 -0.29 7.51 -3.83
C LEU A 99 -1.32 8.49 -3.25
N ALA A 100 -2.06 8.08 -2.25
CA ALA A 100 -3.06 8.92 -1.59
C ALA A 100 -2.90 8.88 -0.06
N GLU A 101 -2.71 10.04 0.57
CA GLU A 101 -2.82 10.16 2.01
C GLU A 101 -4.31 10.26 2.39
N VAL A 102 -4.78 9.35 3.23
CA VAL A 102 -6.20 9.21 3.58
C VAL A 102 -6.38 8.77 5.02
N ASP A 103 -7.62 8.87 5.52
CA ASP A 103 -7.99 8.34 6.83
C ASP A 103 -8.07 6.81 6.84
N ARG A 104 -7.92 6.23 8.04
CA ARG A 104 -7.95 4.78 8.27
C ARG A 104 -9.22 4.06 7.81
N ASP A 105 -10.34 4.78 7.70
CA ASP A 105 -11.62 4.24 7.26
C ASP A 105 -11.91 4.50 5.77
N HIS A 106 -10.99 5.13 5.07
CA HIS A 106 -11.15 5.43 3.65
C HIS A 106 -11.27 4.13 2.83
N PRO A 107 -12.11 4.12 1.77
CA PRO A 107 -12.29 2.92 0.93
C PRO A 107 -11.01 2.35 0.33
N PHE A 108 -9.98 3.16 0.07
CA PHE A 108 -8.68 2.65 -0.40
C PHE A 108 -7.94 1.79 0.65
N VAL A 109 -8.22 2.00 1.94
CA VAL A 109 -7.69 1.18 3.04
C VAL A 109 -8.54 -0.06 3.25
N THR A 110 -9.88 0.11 3.16
CA THR A 110 -10.83 -0.93 3.56
C THR A 110 -11.27 -1.86 2.44
N THR A 111 -10.82 -1.64 1.20
CA THR A 111 -11.18 -2.46 0.03
C THR A 111 -9.93 -3.02 -0.64
N GLU A 112 -9.95 -4.31 -0.98
CA GLU A 112 -8.91 -4.91 -1.83
C GLU A 112 -8.92 -4.25 -3.21
N MET A 113 -7.82 -3.61 -3.62
CA MET A 113 -7.77 -2.80 -4.83
C MET A 113 -7.35 -3.59 -6.08
N LEU A 114 -6.35 -4.47 -5.97
CA LEU A 114 -5.73 -5.21 -7.09
C LEU A 114 -5.35 -4.29 -8.27
N MET A 115 -4.87 -3.10 -7.94
CA MET A 115 -4.43 -2.07 -8.89
C MET A 115 -3.46 -1.11 -8.19
N PRO A 116 -2.59 -0.39 -8.91
CA PRO A 116 -1.53 0.42 -8.33
C PRO A 116 -2.07 1.75 -7.74
N VAL A 117 -2.91 1.61 -6.70
CA VAL A 117 -3.41 2.71 -5.87
C VAL A 117 -3.12 2.36 -4.42
N LEU A 118 -2.22 3.11 -3.79
CA LEU A 118 -1.72 2.86 -2.46
C LEU A 118 -2.17 3.95 -1.49
N ALA A 119 -2.82 3.53 -0.40
CA ALA A 119 -3.21 4.39 0.69
C ALA A 119 -2.05 4.61 1.68
N VAL A 120 -1.87 5.84 2.15
CA VAL A 120 -1.00 6.15 3.30
C VAL A 120 -1.86 6.70 4.42
N VAL A 121 -1.75 6.09 5.59
CA VAL A 121 -2.45 6.49 6.81
C VAL A 121 -1.42 6.91 7.85
N ARG A 122 -1.58 8.11 8.42
CA ARG A 122 -0.72 8.57 9.52
C ARG A 122 -1.11 7.91 10.82
N VAL A 123 -0.10 7.48 11.57
CA VAL A 123 -0.23 6.92 12.91
C VAL A 123 0.78 7.56 13.85
N ARG A 124 0.53 7.47 15.15
CA ARG A 124 1.35 8.09 16.18
C ARG A 124 2.60 7.28 16.49
N ASP A 125 2.44 5.98 16.61
CA ASP A 125 3.43 5.06 17.13
C ASP A 125 3.23 3.64 16.60
N ILE A 126 4.09 2.71 17.04
CA ILE A 126 4.04 1.30 16.63
C ILE A 126 2.77 0.59 17.12
N ASP A 127 2.22 1.00 18.26
CA ASP A 127 1.02 0.36 18.80
C ASP A 127 -0.19 0.66 17.91
N GLU A 128 -0.37 1.92 17.56
CA GLU A 128 -1.42 2.32 16.63
C GLU A 128 -1.21 1.71 15.23
N ALA A 129 0.03 1.73 14.72
CA ALA A 129 0.34 1.12 13.42
C ALA A 129 -0.06 -0.36 13.34
N VAL A 130 0.29 -1.12 14.38
CA VAL A 130 0.01 -2.56 14.44
C VAL A 130 -1.48 -2.84 14.63
N GLU A 131 -2.19 -2.06 15.45
CA GLU A 131 -3.64 -2.22 15.62
C GLU A 131 -4.41 -1.87 14.34
N GLU A 132 -4.04 -0.79 13.65
CA GLU A 132 -4.68 -0.43 12.39
C GLU A 132 -4.38 -1.43 11.26
N ALA A 133 -3.15 -1.92 11.17
CA ALA A 133 -2.80 -2.98 10.23
C ALA A 133 -3.58 -4.27 10.52
N PHE A 134 -3.70 -4.66 11.80
CA PHE A 134 -4.50 -5.82 12.22
C PHE A 134 -5.99 -5.65 11.87
N ARG A 135 -6.53 -4.43 12.03
CA ARG A 135 -7.90 -4.10 11.66
C ARG A 135 -8.12 -4.18 10.14
N ALA A 136 -7.18 -3.62 9.36
CA ALA A 136 -7.25 -3.62 7.90
C ALA A 136 -7.11 -5.02 7.30
N GLU A 137 -6.30 -5.88 7.93
CA GLU A 137 -6.04 -7.27 7.54
C GLU A 137 -7.27 -8.20 7.71
N ARG A 138 -8.21 -7.83 8.59
CA ARG A 138 -9.52 -8.48 8.78
C ARG A 138 -9.48 -9.97 9.13
N GLY A 139 -8.39 -10.48 9.66
CA GLY A 139 -8.24 -11.89 10.01
C GLY A 139 -7.94 -12.82 8.82
N CYS A 140 -7.61 -12.28 7.65
CA CYS A 140 -7.17 -13.07 6.50
C CYS A 140 -5.82 -13.73 6.74
N LYS A 141 -4.96 -13.13 7.58
CA LYS A 141 -3.60 -13.60 7.92
C LYS A 141 -2.72 -13.83 6.69
N HIS A 142 -2.88 -12.97 5.70
CA HIS A 142 -2.28 -13.14 4.39
C HIS A 142 -0.82 -12.68 4.35
N SER A 143 -0.57 -11.40 4.25
CA SER A 143 0.77 -10.82 4.13
C SER A 143 0.90 -9.50 4.88
N ALA A 144 2.09 -9.25 5.42
CA ALA A 144 2.44 -7.98 6.03
C ALA A 144 3.92 -7.66 5.84
N MET A 145 4.23 -6.38 5.71
CA MET A 145 5.59 -5.87 5.60
C MET A 145 5.87 -4.86 6.70
N ILE A 146 7.10 -4.82 7.18
CA ILE A 146 7.55 -3.82 8.13
C ILE A 146 8.94 -3.28 7.75
N HIS A 147 9.07 -1.96 7.73
CA HIS A 147 10.35 -1.27 7.57
C HIS A 147 10.75 -0.63 8.90
N SER A 148 11.72 -1.22 9.57
CA SER A 148 12.19 -0.78 10.89
C SER A 148 13.60 -1.29 11.17
N SER A 149 14.39 -0.54 11.93
CA SER A 149 15.63 -1.00 12.55
C SER A 149 15.43 -1.51 13.99
N ASN A 150 14.23 -1.32 14.54
CA ASN A 150 13.90 -1.74 15.90
C ASN A 150 13.34 -3.16 15.92
N VAL A 151 14.14 -4.10 16.44
CA VAL A 151 13.76 -5.54 16.53
C VAL A 151 12.51 -5.77 17.39
N HIS A 152 12.30 -4.95 18.43
CA HIS A 152 11.09 -5.07 19.27
C HIS A 152 9.84 -4.70 18.47
N ASN A 153 9.90 -3.65 17.64
CA ASN A 153 8.80 -3.24 16.76
C ASN A 153 8.49 -4.35 15.73
N MET A 154 9.53 -4.92 15.11
CA MET A 154 9.37 -6.04 14.16
C MET A 154 8.72 -7.25 14.84
N SER A 155 9.19 -7.63 16.02
CA SER A 155 8.65 -8.77 16.79
C SER A 155 7.21 -8.53 17.22
N LYS A 156 6.87 -7.30 17.62
CA LYS A 156 5.51 -6.89 18.01
C LYS A 156 4.56 -7.04 16.83
N ALA A 157 4.92 -6.46 15.68
CA ALA A 157 4.12 -6.54 14.47
C ALA A 157 3.92 -8.00 14.01
N ALA A 158 5.00 -8.78 13.92
CA ALA A 158 4.93 -10.18 13.50
C ALA A 158 4.01 -11.02 14.39
N ARG A 159 4.10 -10.86 15.72
CA ARG A 159 3.26 -11.62 16.68
C ARG A 159 1.78 -11.22 16.59
N LYS A 160 1.49 -9.94 16.45
CA LYS A 160 0.11 -9.46 16.42
C LYS A 160 -0.58 -9.78 15.10
N LEU A 161 0.09 -9.50 13.98
CA LEU A 161 -0.47 -9.71 12.64
C LEU A 161 -0.56 -11.21 12.30
N ASN A 162 0.46 -11.99 12.68
CA ASN A 162 0.49 -13.44 12.52
C ASN A 162 0.10 -13.91 11.12
N THR A 163 0.67 -13.23 10.10
CA THR A 163 0.40 -13.48 8.68
C THR A 163 1.26 -14.62 8.14
N THR A 164 0.82 -15.25 7.06
CA THR A 164 1.56 -16.34 6.39
C THR A 164 2.87 -15.83 5.80
N ILE A 165 2.85 -14.63 5.19
CA ILE A 165 4.03 -13.93 4.69
C ILE A 165 4.29 -12.72 5.59
N PHE A 166 5.49 -12.63 6.15
CA PHE A 166 5.94 -11.47 6.92
C PHE A 166 7.32 -11.04 6.45
N VAL A 167 7.37 -9.91 5.75
CA VAL A 167 8.60 -9.36 5.16
C VAL A 167 9.16 -8.23 6.01
N LYS A 168 10.48 -8.21 6.19
CA LYS A 168 11.20 -7.18 6.95
C LYS A 168 12.17 -6.44 6.03
N ASN A 169 12.04 -5.11 5.97
CA ASN A 169 12.96 -4.21 5.26
C ASN A 169 13.18 -4.59 3.78
N SER A 170 12.16 -5.10 3.14
CA SER A 170 12.15 -5.44 1.71
C SER A 170 10.74 -5.27 1.15
N SER A 171 10.61 -5.34 -0.16
CA SER A 171 9.31 -5.32 -0.85
C SER A 171 8.55 -6.63 -0.70
N SER A 172 7.24 -6.59 -0.88
CA SER A 172 6.35 -7.75 -0.77
C SER A 172 6.77 -8.95 -1.62
N PHE A 173 7.29 -8.73 -2.83
CA PHE A 173 7.70 -9.81 -3.71
C PHE A 173 8.93 -10.61 -3.19
N SER A 174 9.63 -10.11 -2.17
CA SER A 174 10.63 -10.91 -1.46
C SER A 174 10.02 -12.15 -0.79
N GLY A 175 8.74 -12.08 -0.42
CA GLY A 175 7.98 -13.23 0.05
C GLY A 175 7.79 -14.33 -1.00
N LEU A 176 7.99 -14.01 -2.29
CA LEU A 176 7.99 -14.95 -3.41
C LEU A 176 9.39 -15.42 -3.80
N GLY A 177 10.43 -14.99 -3.09
CA GLY A 177 11.82 -15.36 -3.34
C GLY A 177 12.61 -14.41 -4.24
N PHE A 178 12.05 -13.24 -4.59
CA PHE A 178 12.79 -12.20 -5.31
C PHE A 178 13.52 -11.32 -4.30
N ASP A 179 14.85 -11.22 -4.42
CA ASP A 179 15.72 -10.35 -3.59
C ASP A 179 15.57 -10.53 -2.07
N GLY A 180 15.07 -11.68 -1.63
CA GLY A 180 14.84 -11.98 -0.21
C GLY A 180 15.51 -13.27 0.24
N GLU A 181 15.81 -13.35 1.54
CA GLU A 181 16.29 -14.56 2.20
C GLU A 181 15.13 -15.18 3.00
N GLY A 182 14.94 -16.48 2.89
CA GLY A 182 13.96 -17.23 3.64
C GLY A 182 13.15 -18.20 2.79
N TYR A 183 12.15 -18.79 3.43
CA TYR A 183 11.23 -19.68 2.73
C TYR A 183 10.18 -18.88 1.99
N THR A 184 10.00 -19.21 0.72
CA THR A 184 8.96 -18.62 -0.12
C THR A 184 7.65 -19.38 0.04
N THR A 185 6.53 -18.66 -0.03
CA THR A 185 5.21 -19.26 0.00
C THR A 185 4.23 -18.45 -0.84
N MET A 186 3.21 -19.12 -1.35
CA MET A 186 2.02 -18.48 -1.91
C MET A 186 0.83 -18.80 -1.01
N THR A 187 -0.02 -17.80 -0.77
CA THR A 187 -1.19 -17.95 0.09
C THR A 187 -2.48 -17.77 -0.70
#